data_eddafac9c524a3da76118c40eb9b4b9a
#
_entry.id   eddafac9c524a3da76118c40eb9b4b9a
#
_cell.length_a   1.000
_cell.length_b   1.000
_cell.length_c   1.000
_cell.angle_alpha   90.00
_cell.angle_beta   90.00
_cell.angle_gamma   90.00
#
_symmetry.space_group_name_H-M   'P 1'
#
loop_
_entity.id
_entity.type
_entity.pdbx_description
1 polymer ?
#
loop_
_entity_poly.entity_id
_entity_poly.type
_entity_poly.pdbx_seq_one_letter_code
_entity_poly.pdbx_strand_id
1 'polypeptide(L)'
;MLKFILILKIKTYLADLILIFNTMQEGTVKFFNVTKGFGFIVPANGDSEIFVHSTGLIDEIRVNDKVQYEVANGKKGLNAVNVKVI
;
A
#
# COMPACT_ATOMS: atom_id res chain seq x y z
N MET A 1 -28.44 11.58 -25.60
CA MET A 1 -27.44 10.54 -25.82
C MET A 1 -26.04 10.98 -25.41
N LEU A 2 -25.58 12.16 -25.82
CA LEU A 2 -24.25 12.65 -25.44
C LEU A 2 -24.07 12.82 -23.92
N LYS A 3 -25.10 13.31 -23.23
CA LYS A 3 -25.08 13.43 -21.76
C LYS A 3 -24.98 12.06 -21.06
N PHE A 4 -25.60 11.04 -21.64
CA PHE A 4 -25.61 9.69 -21.10
C PHE A 4 -24.21 9.05 -21.19
N ILE A 5 -23.53 9.28 -22.32
CA ILE A 5 -22.16 8.78 -22.54
C ILE A 5 -21.18 9.45 -21.58
N LEU A 6 -21.32 10.77 -21.35
CA LEU A 6 -20.50 11.52 -20.40
C LEU A 6 -20.68 11.00 -18.97
N ILE A 7 -21.91 10.71 -18.56
CA ILE A 7 -22.20 10.17 -17.23
C ILE A 7 -21.57 8.80 -17.06
N LEU A 8 -21.61 7.95 -18.09
CA LEU A 8 -20.98 6.63 -18.07
C LEU A 8 -19.46 6.74 -17.93
N LYS A 9 -18.83 7.66 -18.64
CA LYS A 9 -17.38 7.90 -18.53
C LYS A 9 -16.99 8.39 -17.15
N ILE A 10 -17.79 9.28 -16.57
CA ILE A 10 -17.56 9.77 -15.21
C ILE A 10 -17.68 8.65 -14.19
N LYS A 11 -18.67 7.77 -14.32
CA LYS A 11 -18.84 6.62 -13.45
C LYS A 11 -17.65 5.65 -13.53
N THR A 12 -17.14 5.39 -14.74
CA THR A 12 -15.98 4.55 -14.95
C THR A 12 -14.74 5.15 -14.29
N TYR A 13 -14.57 6.46 -14.42
CA TYR A 13 -13.45 7.18 -13.84
C TYR A 13 -13.50 7.14 -12.30
N LEU A 14 -14.69 7.32 -11.72
CA LEU A 14 -14.89 7.22 -10.28
C LEU A 14 -14.62 5.81 -9.76
N ALA A 15 -15.01 4.79 -10.52
CA ALA A 15 -14.73 3.41 -10.17
C ALA A 15 -13.23 3.12 -10.13
N ASP A 16 -12.47 3.66 -11.09
CA ASP A 16 -11.02 3.51 -11.11
C ASP A 16 -10.37 4.22 -9.91
N LEU A 17 -10.85 5.39 -9.54
CA LEU A 17 -10.39 6.11 -8.35
C LEU A 17 -10.68 5.32 -7.07
N ILE A 18 -11.87 4.72 -6.96
CA ILE A 18 -12.24 3.90 -5.82
C ILE A 18 -11.36 2.66 -5.74
N LEU A 19 -11.03 2.03 -6.87
CA LEU A 19 -10.13 0.88 -6.92
C LEU A 19 -8.71 1.26 -6.45
N ILE A 20 -8.20 2.43 -6.83
CA ILE A 20 -6.91 2.92 -6.37
C ILE A 20 -6.91 3.10 -4.86
N PHE A 21 -7.97 3.68 -4.29
CA PHE A 21 -8.12 3.83 -2.85
C PHE A 21 -8.19 2.48 -2.14
N ASN A 22 -8.87 1.50 -2.73
CA ASN A 22 -9.01 0.17 -2.14
C ASN A 22 -7.71 -0.63 -2.17
N THR A 23 -6.74 -0.28 -3.01
CA THR A 23 -5.42 -0.94 -3.04
C THR A 23 -4.48 -0.41 -1.95
N MET A 24 -4.78 0.76 -1.37
CA MET A 24 -3.99 1.33 -0.29
C MET A 24 -4.40 0.70 1.02
N GLN A 25 -3.42 0.18 1.76
CA GLN A 25 -3.63 -0.48 3.02
C GLN A 25 -2.91 0.25 4.14
N GLU A 26 -3.32 -0.01 5.37
CA GLU A 26 -2.70 0.53 6.56
C GLU A 26 -2.17 -0.62 7.42
N GLY A 27 -1.12 -0.33 8.17
CA GLY A 27 -0.56 -1.30 9.07
C GLY A 27 0.42 -0.66 10.04
N THR A 28 1.03 -1.50 10.85
CA THR A 28 2.03 -1.07 11.84
C THR A 28 3.34 -1.79 11.57
N VAL A 29 4.44 -1.05 11.60
CA VAL A 29 5.77 -1.64 11.42
C VAL A 29 6.10 -2.49 12.63
N LYS A 30 6.27 -3.79 12.40
CA LYS A 30 6.64 -4.74 13.45
C LYS A 30 8.15 -4.79 13.64
N PHE A 31 8.88 -4.70 12.55
CA PHE A 31 10.32 -4.82 12.54
C PHE A 31 10.87 -4.13 11.30
N PHE A 32 12.01 -3.46 11.45
CA PHE A 32 12.75 -2.95 10.30
C PHE A 32 14.24 -2.89 10.63
N ASN A 33 15.05 -3.51 9.80
CA ASN A 33 16.51 -3.51 9.93
C ASN A 33 17.09 -2.55 8.89
N VAL A 34 17.57 -1.40 9.35
CA VAL A 34 18.10 -0.34 8.48
C VAL A 34 19.35 -0.81 7.74
N THR A 35 20.19 -1.58 8.40
CA THR A 35 21.45 -2.06 7.82
C THR A 35 21.21 -3.02 6.67
N LYS A 36 20.27 -3.96 6.84
CA LYS A 36 19.91 -4.94 5.83
C LYS A 36 18.87 -4.44 4.85
N GLY A 37 18.17 -3.35 5.18
CA GLY A 37 17.21 -2.70 4.31
C GLY A 37 15.90 -3.46 4.13
N PHE A 38 15.41 -4.16 5.15
CA PHE A 38 14.12 -4.84 5.07
C PHE A 38 13.43 -4.90 6.43
N GLY A 39 12.13 -5.18 6.40
CA GLY A 39 11.32 -5.34 7.58
C GLY A 39 9.97 -5.97 7.27
N PHE A 40 9.09 -5.90 8.26
CA PHE A 40 7.74 -6.46 8.16
C PHE A 40 6.71 -5.48 8.70
N ILE A 41 5.56 -5.44 8.04
CA ILE A 41 4.40 -4.65 8.43
C ILE A 41 3.28 -5.61 8.80
N VAL A 42 2.62 -5.36 9.93
CA VAL A 42 1.40 -6.07 10.33
C VAL A 42 0.21 -5.29 9.79
N PRO A 43 -0.54 -5.86 8.83
CA PRO A 43 -1.72 -5.16 8.30
C PRO A 43 -2.78 -4.91 9.37
N ALA A 44 -3.43 -3.75 9.30
CA ALA A 44 -4.47 -3.37 10.25
C ALA A 44 -5.71 -4.28 10.18
N ASN A 45 -5.94 -4.92 9.03
CA ASN A 45 -7.07 -5.82 8.83
C ASN A 45 -6.85 -7.23 9.39
N GLY A 46 -5.71 -7.50 10.03
CA GLY A 46 -5.42 -8.79 10.62
C GLY A 46 -4.82 -9.83 9.68
N ASP A 47 -4.52 -9.47 8.44
CA ASP A 47 -3.86 -10.35 7.49
C ASP A 47 -2.44 -10.68 7.94
N SER A 48 -1.82 -11.66 7.27
CA SER A 48 -0.43 -12.06 7.51
C SER A 48 0.53 -10.90 7.32
N GLU A 49 1.64 -10.94 8.03
CA GLU A 49 2.70 -9.93 7.91
C GLU A 49 3.15 -9.79 6.46
N ILE A 50 3.47 -8.55 6.08
CA ILE A 50 3.88 -8.24 4.72
C ILE A 50 5.33 -7.76 4.74
N PHE A 51 6.13 -8.28 3.81
CA PHE A 51 7.53 -7.91 3.66
C PHE A 51 7.65 -6.50 3.07
N VAL A 52 8.60 -5.72 3.58
CA VAL A 52 8.94 -4.42 3.03
C VAL A 52 10.45 -4.30 2.84
N HIS A 53 10.85 -3.85 1.67
CA HIS A 53 12.25 -3.55 1.36
C HIS A 53 12.46 -2.03 1.36
N SER A 54 13.68 -1.59 1.68
CA SER A 54 14.02 -0.16 1.74
C SER A 54 13.68 0.59 0.45
N THR A 55 13.75 -0.08 -0.70
CA THR A 55 13.39 0.52 -1.99
C THR A 55 11.89 0.80 -2.13
N GLY A 56 11.07 0.18 -1.30
CA GLY A 56 9.63 0.41 -1.29
C GLY A 56 9.19 1.52 -0.34
N LEU A 57 10.13 2.20 0.32
CA LEU A 57 9.80 3.25 1.28
C LEU A 57 9.75 4.62 0.61
N ILE A 58 8.71 5.38 0.93
CA ILE A 58 8.67 6.82 0.65
C ILE A 58 9.29 7.57 1.82
N ASP A 59 8.94 7.17 3.05
CA ASP A 59 9.47 7.72 4.30
C ASP A 59 10.32 6.70 5.02
N GLU A 60 11.25 7.16 5.86
CA GLU A 60 11.92 6.29 6.81
C GLU A 60 10.91 5.77 7.83
N ILE A 61 11.00 4.48 8.14
CA ILE A 61 10.06 3.85 9.07
C ILE A 61 10.81 3.29 10.27
N ARG A 62 10.09 3.21 11.40
CA ARG A 62 10.60 2.66 12.66
C ARG A 62 9.58 1.68 13.23
N VAL A 63 10.04 0.84 14.14
CA VAL A 63 9.16 -0.09 14.86
C VAL A 63 8.02 0.69 15.50
N ASN A 64 6.81 0.16 15.38
CA ASN A 64 5.55 0.72 15.89
C ASN A 64 4.99 1.91 15.10
N ASP A 65 5.67 2.37 14.05
CA ASP A 65 5.10 3.41 13.18
C ASP A 65 3.87 2.87 12.45
N LYS A 66 2.84 3.71 12.40
CA LYS A 66 1.68 3.44 11.55
C LYS A 66 1.97 3.92 10.15
N VAL A 67 1.73 3.06 9.18
CA VAL A 67 2.08 3.31 7.79
C VAL A 67 0.92 3.01 6.86
N GLN A 68 0.94 3.67 5.73
CA GLN A 68 0.06 3.42 4.60
C GLN A 68 0.92 2.88 3.46
N TYR A 69 0.43 1.87 2.75
CA TYR A 69 1.22 1.23 1.72
C TYR A 69 0.35 0.58 0.66
N GLU A 70 0.96 0.27 -0.47
CA GLU A 70 0.38 -0.56 -1.52
C GLU A 70 1.06 -1.92 -1.53
N VAL A 71 0.39 -2.92 -2.11
CA VAL A 71 0.91 -4.27 -2.19
C VAL A 71 1.27 -4.58 -3.64
N ALA A 72 2.46 -5.11 -3.85
CA ALA A 72 2.93 -5.53 -5.16
C ALA A 72 3.52 -6.93 -5.10
N ASN A 73 3.49 -7.64 -6.22
CA ASN A 73 4.09 -8.96 -6.32
C ASN A 73 5.61 -8.84 -6.43
N GLY A 74 6.33 -9.47 -5.52
CA GLY A 74 7.78 -9.56 -5.56
C GLY A 74 8.25 -10.98 -5.84
N LYS A 75 9.56 -11.18 -5.88
CA LYS A 75 10.15 -12.50 -6.18
C LYS A 75 9.82 -13.56 -5.14
N LYS A 76 9.60 -13.14 -3.88
CA LYS A 76 9.33 -14.04 -2.76
C LYS A 76 7.90 -13.95 -2.24
N GLY A 77 7.00 -13.33 -3.00
CA GLY A 77 5.61 -13.12 -2.61
C GLY A 77 5.23 -11.65 -2.59
N LEU A 78 4.23 -11.30 -1.79
CA LEU A 78 3.72 -9.94 -1.72
C LEU A 78 4.66 -9.03 -0.93
N ASN A 79 4.94 -7.86 -1.47
CA ASN A 79 5.76 -6.82 -0.84
C ASN A 79 4.96 -5.55 -0.66
N ALA A 80 5.23 -4.84 0.44
CA ALA A 80 4.72 -3.48 0.61
C ALA A 80 5.59 -2.50 -0.18
N VAL A 81 4.94 -1.62 -0.93
CA VAL A 81 5.60 -0.57 -1.71
C VAL A 81 4.92 0.76 -1.44
N ASN A 82 5.58 1.85 -1.77
CA ASN A 82 5.09 3.21 -1.53
C ASN A 82 4.69 3.41 -0.07
N VAL A 83 5.52 2.90 0.84
CA VAL A 83 5.25 2.93 2.27
C VAL A 83 5.48 4.34 2.81
N LYS A 84 4.46 4.88 3.43
CA LYS A 84 4.46 6.24 3.97
C LYS A 84 3.96 6.22 5.42
N VAL A 85 4.63 6.98 6.29
CA VAL A 85 4.20 7.14 7.67
C VAL A 85 2.95 8.02 7.71
N ILE A 86 1.95 7.56 8.44
CA ILE A 86 0.70 8.30 8.59
C ILE A 86 0.79 9.27 9.76
#